data_126f25e57d22ca36353934d030e3b8d0
#
_entry.id   126f25e57d22ca36353934d030e3b8d0
#
_cell.length_a   1.000
_cell.length_b   1.000
_cell.length_c   1.000
_cell.angle_alpha   90.00
_cell.angle_beta   90.00
_cell.angle_gamma   90.00
#
_symmetry.space_group_name_H-M   'P 1'
#
loop_
_entity.id
_entity.type
_entity.pdbx_description
1 polymer ?
#
loop_
_entity_poly.entity_id
_entity_poly.type
_entity_poly.pdbx_seq_one_letter_code
_entity_poly.pdbx_strand_id
1 'polypeptide(L)'
;NAVSTYLLRALIKDDFKIEVSVKTDWNMIKKSKQKFSGIAVLNGLHFGIICKVDDLGGRLISGEVWTEVNGKNHNELVQIELDHTKDDSDWRDIKFTYIKNKSITLETTEGKKTKELSGNIVDYQHAYLWLGCCDNHLSAPDEYRGNWFGKVKKLKIQGKNKTFADFDFKRKTRYKIYDKSGNGNHLMKKFINDEGHVVVF
;
A
#
# COMPACT_ATOMS: atom_id res chain seq x y z
N ASN A 1 12.33 1.67 6.33
CA ASN A 1 11.99 3.08 6.61
C ASN A 1 10.68 3.41 5.92
N ALA A 2 9.60 3.48 6.68
CA ALA A 2 8.29 3.88 6.21
C ALA A 2 8.29 5.36 5.80
N VAL A 3 7.54 5.68 4.77
CA VAL A 3 7.37 7.06 4.27
C VAL A 3 5.89 7.36 4.20
N SER A 4 5.45 8.48 4.72
CA SER A 4 4.03 8.86 4.73
C SER A 4 3.77 10.24 4.19
N THR A 5 2.59 10.44 3.65
CA THR A 5 2.06 11.76 3.27
C THR A 5 0.58 11.84 3.56
N TYR A 6 0.09 13.08 3.72
CA TYR A 6 -1.34 13.35 3.77
C TYR A 6 -1.93 13.19 2.37
N LEU A 7 -2.69 12.13 2.14
CA LEU A 7 -3.53 11.98 0.98
C LEU A 7 -4.99 11.93 1.40
N LEU A 8 -5.55 13.01 1.28
CA LEU A 8 -6.92 13.42 1.01
C LEU A 8 -8.05 12.39 1.21
N ARG A 9 -8.96 12.73 2.12
CA ARG A 9 -10.34 12.21 2.17
C ARG A 9 -11.02 12.12 0.80
N ALA A 10 -10.64 12.97 -0.14
CA ALA A 10 -11.20 12.98 -1.49
C ALA A 10 -10.96 11.69 -2.28
N LEU A 11 -9.87 10.95 -2.00
CA LEU A 11 -9.54 9.71 -2.70
C LEU A 11 -10.49 8.56 -2.36
N ILE A 12 -10.97 8.50 -1.12
CA ILE A 12 -11.81 7.39 -0.64
C ILE A 12 -13.26 7.54 -1.12
N LYS A 13 -13.66 8.76 -1.50
CA LYS A 13 -15.03 9.05 -1.92
C LYS A 13 -15.35 8.71 -3.37
N ASP A 14 -14.33 8.61 -4.22
CA ASP A 14 -14.47 8.41 -5.66
C ASP A 14 -13.58 7.27 -6.16
N ASP A 15 -13.73 6.94 -7.44
CA ASP A 15 -12.85 6.00 -8.12
C ASP A 15 -11.40 6.42 -8.01
N PHE A 16 -10.52 5.48 -7.72
CA PHE A 16 -9.09 5.77 -7.74
C PHE A 16 -8.26 4.55 -8.14
N LYS A 17 -7.02 4.82 -8.45
CA LYS A 17 -6.04 3.85 -8.87
C LYS A 17 -4.69 4.15 -8.23
N ILE A 18 -4.05 3.11 -7.71
CA ILE A 18 -2.66 3.12 -7.26
C ILE A 18 -1.83 2.30 -8.24
N GLU A 19 -0.80 2.89 -8.80
CA GLU A 19 0.20 2.20 -9.61
C GLU A 19 1.53 2.28 -8.89
N VAL A 20 2.15 1.13 -8.66
CA VAL A 20 3.46 1.07 -8.02
C VAL A 20 4.37 0.10 -8.77
N SER A 21 5.63 0.49 -8.96
CA SER A 21 6.69 -0.38 -9.49
C SER A 21 7.67 -0.69 -8.37
N VAL A 22 7.77 -1.95 -7.99
CA VAL A 22 8.53 -2.40 -6.83
C VAL A 22 9.44 -3.58 -7.13
N LYS A 23 10.44 -3.71 -6.27
CA LYS A 23 11.30 -4.87 -6.15
C LYS A 23 11.26 -5.30 -4.69
N THR A 24 10.60 -6.42 -4.41
CA THR A 24 10.35 -6.91 -3.05
C THR A 24 11.43 -7.88 -2.62
N ASP A 25 11.99 -7.69 -1.42
CA ASP A 25 12.88 -8.65 -0.79
C ASP A 25 12.05 -9.69 -0.02
N TRP A 26 11.67 -10.75 -0.72
CA TRP A 26 10.84 -11.82 -0.17
C TRP A 26 11.52 -12.60 0.95
N ASN A 27 12.84 -12.69 0.93
CA ASN A 27 13.60 -13.37 1.98
C ASN A 27 13.51 -12.57 3.29
N MET A 28 13.59 -11.23 3.22
CA MET A 28 13.42 -10.39 4.40
C MET A 28 11.99 -10.42 4.92
N ILE A 29 10.98 -10.43 4.05
CA ILE A 29 9.57 -10.57 4.46
C ILE A 29 9.37 -11.90 5.18
N LYS A 30 9.84 -13.01 4.64
CA LYS A 30 9.76 -14.33 5.28
C LYS A 30 10.46 -14.35 6.64
N LYS A 31 11.66 -13.78 6.73
CA LYS A 31 12.43 -13.70 7.99
C LYS A 31 11.75 -12.83 9.05
N SER A 32 11.02 -11.80 8.64
CA SER A 32 10.36 -10.87 9.56
C SER A 32 9.20 -11.51 10.34
N LYS A 33 8.70 -12.68 9.89
CA LYS A 33 7.55 -13.39 10.46
C LYS A 33 6.27 -12.55 10.53
N GLN A 34 6.18 -11.50 9.74
CA GLN A 34 4.99 -10.64 9.71
C GLN A 34 3.89 -11.30 8.89
N LYS A 35 2.65 -11.21 9.35
CA LYS A 35 1.49 -11.79 8.66
C LYS A 35 1.21 -11.11 7.33
N PHE A 36 1.60 -9.84 7.20
CA PHE A 36 1.47 -9.03 5.98
C PHE A 36 2.48 -7.89 5.98
N SER A 37 2.77 -7.34 4.82
CA SER A 37 3.70 -6.21 4.64
C SER A 37 3.10 -5.20 3.68
N GLY A 38 2.99 -3.94 4.11
CA GLY A 38 2.36 -2.87 3.32
C GLY A 38 3.30 -2.29 2.28
N ILE A 39 2.95 -2.41 1.01
CA ILE A 39 3.67 -1.76 -0.08
C ILE A 39 3.23 -0.31 -0.20
N ALA A 40 1.96 -0.08 -0.47
CA ALA A 40 1.35 1.25 -0.58
C ALA A 40 -0.06 1.20 0.01
N VAL A 41 -0.21 1.66 1.24
CA VAL A 41 -1.43 1.51 2.02
C VAL A 41 -1.97 2.87 2.42
N LEU A 42 -3.25 3.08 2.18
CA LEU A 42 -3.99 4.23 2.67
C LEU A 42 -4.63 3.91 4.02
N ASN A 43 -4.50 4.86 4.95
CA ASN A 43 -5.15 4.83 6.26
C ASN A 43 -4.85 3.61 7.14
N GLY A 44 -3.54 3.33 7.32
CA GLY A 44 -3.07 2.53 8.44
C GLY A 44 -3.28 1.04 8.37
N LEU A 45 -4.32 0.48 7.74
CA LEU A 45 -4.51 -0.96 7.81
C LEU A 45 -5.23 -1.60 6.62
N HIS A 46 -6.10 -0.90 5.90
CA HIS A 46 -7.13 -1.69 5.23
C HIS A 46 -7.50 -1.19 3.85
N PHE A 47 -6.60 -0.47 3.21
CA PHE A 47 -6.89 0.08 1.91
C PHE A 47 -5.61 0.26 1.09
N GLY A 48 -5.36 -0.65 0.16
CA GLY A 48 -4.19 -0.53 -0.69
C GLY A 48 -3.57 -1.85 -1.11
N ILE A 49 -2.26 -1.82 -1.32
CA ILE A 49 -1.47 -2.94 -1.82
C ILE A 49 -0.61 -3.46 -0.68
N ILE A 50 -0.81 -4.71 -0.33
CA ILE A 50 0.02 -5.45 0.62
C ILE A 50 0.62 -6.68 -0.03
N CYS A 51 1.62 -7.26 0.62
CA CYS A 51 2.17 -8.56 0.26
C CYS A 51 2.37 -9.43 1.48
N LYS A 52 2.39 -10.74 1.27
CA LYS A 52 2.69 -11.73 2.31
C LYS A 52 3.38 -12.95 1.72
N VAL A 53 4.04 -13.70 2.59
CA VAL A 53 4.46 -15.08 2.32
C VAL A 53 3.53 -15.97 3.11
N ASP A 54 2.87 -16.92 2.45
CA ASP A 54 1.99 -17.88 3.13
C ASP A 54 2.79 -18.99 3.84
N ASP A 55 2.09 -19.86 4.55
CA ASP A 55 2.69 -20.92 5.36
C ASP A 55 3.46 -21.95 4.52
N LEU A 56 3.14 -22.08 3.24
CA LEU A 56 3.80 -22.96 2.27
C LEU A 56 4.96 -22.26 1.57
N GLY A 57 5.21 -20.99 1.87
CA GLY A 57 6.23 -20.17 1.22
C GLY A 57 5.76 -19.46 -0.04
N GLY A 58 4.46 -19.54 -0.35
CA GLY A 58 3.82 -18.85 -1.46
C GLY A 58 3.90 -17.33 -1.33
N ARG A 59 4.20 -16.64 -2.43
CA ARG A 59 4.34 -15.19 -2.49
C ARG A 59 3.06 -14.59 -3.02
N LEU A 60 2.39 -13.80 -2.22
CA LEU A 60 1.09 -13.21 -2.54
C LEU A 60 1.17 -11.69 -2.57
N ILE A 61 0.59 -11.09 -3.60
CA ILE A 61 0.24 -9.67 -3.65
C ILE A 61 -1.26 -9.56 -3.48
N SER A 62 -1.70 -8.69 -2.59
CA SER A 62 -3.12 -8.44 -2.32
C SER A 62 -3.47 -6.98 -2.50
N GLY A 63 -4.64 -6.72 -3.07
CA GLY A 63 -5.32 -5.44 -2.97
C GLY A 63 -6.47 -5.57 -1.97
N GLU A 64 -6.55 -4.66 -1.02
CA GLU A 64 -7.51 -4.72 0.08
C GLU A 64 -8.28 -3.42 0.26
N VAL A 65 -9.54 -3.56 0.66
CA VAL A 65 -10.38 -2.47 1.17
C VAL A 65 -11.26 -2.99 2.30
N TRP A 66 -11.63 -2.10 3.21
CA TRP A 66 -12.64 -2.41 4.20
C TRP A 66 -13.97 -1.80 3.82
N THR A 67 -15.01 -2.61 3.86
CA THR A 67 -16.38 -2.22 3.58
C THR A 67 -17.25 -2.39 4.84
N GLU A 68 -18.32 -1.63 4.91
CA GLU A 68 -19.35 -1.78 5.94
C GLU A 68 -20.59 -2.41 5.32
N VAL A 69 -21.04 -3.51 5.92
CA VAL A 69 -22.28 -4.21 5.57
C VAL A 69 -23.07 -4.41 6.86
N ASN A 70 -24.29 -3.86 6.93
CA ASN A 70 -25.17 -3.98 8.11
C ASN A 70 -24.48 -3.55 9.43
N GLY A 71 -23.71 -2.46 9.40
CA GLY A 71 -23.00 -1.94 10.57
C GLY A 71 -21.77 -2.75 11.00
N LYS A 72 -21.34 -3.73 10.20
CA LYS A 72 -20.14 -4.53 10.46
C LYS A 72 -19.09 -4.30 9.39
N ASN A 73 -17.84 -4.18 9.83
CA ASN A 73 -16.71 -4.05 8.92
C ASN A 73 -16.30 -5.41 8.36
N HIS A 74 -16.10 -5.46 7.06
CA HIS A 74 -15.64 -6.62 6.31
C HIS A 74 -14.36 -6.28 5.53
N ASN A 75 -13.38 -7.17 5.56
CA ASN A 75 -12.21 -7.06 4.73
C ASN A 75 -12.49 -7.70 3.35
N GLU A 76 -12.48 -6.86 2.32
CA GLU A 76 -12.59 -7.29 0.93
C GLU A 76 -11.20 -7.33 0.32
N LEU A 77 -10.78 -8.50 -0.13
CA LEU A 77 -9.45 -8.66 -0.70
C LEU A 77 -9.50 -9.39 -2.05
N VAL A 78 -8.58 -9.04 -2.90
CA VAL A 78 -8.23 -9.72 -4.16
C VAL A 78 -6.75 -10.05 -4.15
N GLN A 79 -6.39 -11.30 -4.48
CA GLN A 79 -5.01 -11.79 -4.36
C GLN A 79 -4.53 -12.40 -5.65
N ILE A 80 -3.26 -12.17 -5.97
CA ILE A 80 -2.53 -12.80 -7.04
C ILE A 80 -1.33 -13.51 -6.42
N GLU A 81 -1.19 -14.80 -6.70
CA GLU A 81 -0.01 -15.58 -6.38
C GLU A 81 1.07 -15.30 -7.43
N LEU A 82 2.28 -15.07 -6.96
CA LEU A 82 3.41 -14.80 -7.82
C LEU A 82 4.16 -16.08 -8.15
N ASP A 83 4.66 -16.15 -9.36
CA ASP A 83 5.51 -17.24 -9.80
C ASP A 83 6.83 -17.24 -9.00
N HIS A 84 7.07 -18.33 -8.27
CA HIS A 84 8.26 -18.52 -7.45
C HIS A 84 9.53 -18.77 -8.26
N THR A 85 9.38 -19.16 -9.53
CA THR A 85 10.52 -19.42 -10.41
C THR A 85 11.15 -18.15 -10.97
N LYS A 86 10.42 -17.03 -10.89
CA LYS A 86 10.93 -15.72 -11.31
C LYS A 86 11.87 -15.13 -10.27
N ASP A 87 12.97 -14.60 -10.77
CA ASP A 87 13.97 -13.94 -9.94
C ASP A 87 13.38 -12.79 -9.12
N ASP A 88 13.70 -12.75 -7.82
CA ASP A 88 13.38 -11.64 -6.92
C ASP A 88 14.04 -10.32 -7.34
N SER A 89 14.97 -10.41 -8.31
CA SER A 89 15.67 -9.25 -8.85
C SER A 89 14.83 -8.39 -9.79
N ASP A 90 13.67 -8.86 -10.25
CA ASP A 90 12.88 -8.16 -11.24
C ASP A 90 11.93 -7.11 -10.63
N TRP A 91 11.76 -6.01 -11.37
CA TRP A 91 10.76 -5.02 -11.07
C TRP A 91 9.37 -5.54 -11.42
N ARG A 92 8.43 -5.41 -10.48
CA ARG A 92 7.03 -5.74 -10.70
C ARG A 92 6.19 -4.49 -10.70
N ASP A 93 5.42 -4.34 -11.76
CA ASP A 93 4.39 -3.30 -11.84
C ASP A 93 3.09 -3.86 -11.27
N ILE A 94 2.56 -3.17 -10.28
CA ILE A 94 1.33 -3.51 -9.58
C ILE A 94 0.36 -2.36 -9.74
N LYS A 95 -0.88 -2.67 -10.11
CA LYS A 95 -1.94 -1.70 -10.24
C LYS A 95 -3.15 -2.15 -9.43
N PHE A 96 -3.57 -1.31 -8.53
CA PHE A 96 -4.77 -1.50 -7.73
C PHE A 96 -5.80 -0.44 -8.10
N THR A 97 -6.99 -0.87 -8.49
CA THR A 97 -8.09 0.00 -8.91
C THR A 97 -9.29 -0.23 -8.02
N TYR A 98 -9.84 0.84 -7.50
CA TYR A 98 -11.13 0.85 -6.82
C TYR A 98 -12.14 1.62 -7.66
N ILE A 99 -13.28 0.99 -7.94
CA ILE A 99 -14.46 1.61 -8.51
C ILE A 99 -15.48 1.77 -7.40
N LYS A 100 -15.90 2.98 -7.15
CA LYS A 100 -16.74 3.39 -6.02
C LYS A 100 -17.91 2.44 -5.80
N ASN A 101 -17.95 1.85 -4.61
CA ASN A 101 -18.98 0.93 -4.13
C ASN A 101 -19.32 -0.21 -5.10
N LYS A 102 -18.41 -0.55 -6.01
CA LYS A 102 -18.65 -1.58 -7.02
C LYS A 102 -17.62 -2.69 -6.96
N SER A 103 -16.36 -2.37 -7.11
CA SER A 103 -15.33 -3.41 -7.24
C SER A 103 -13.93 -2.93 -6.91
N ILE A 104 -13.09 -3.89 -6.59
CA ILE A 104 -11.63 -3.75 -6.56
C ILE A 104 -11.00 -4.65 -7.60
N THR A 105 -9.93 -4.17 -8.22
CA THR A 105 -9.15 -4.92 -9.20
C THR A 105 -7.68 -4.82 -8.86
N LEU A 106 -7.00 -5.96 -8.83
CA LEU A 106 -5.55 -6.06 -8.74
C LEU A 106 -5.02 -6.60 -10.07
N GLU A 107 -3.98 -5.96 -10.59
CA GLU A 107 -3.30 -6.33 -11.83
C GLU A 107 -1.79 -6.30 -11.60
N THR A 108 -1.12 -7.38 -12.00
CA THR A 108 0.33 -7.56 -11.99
C THR A 108 0.78 -8.14 -13.32
N THR A 109 2.07 -8.38 -13.49
CA THR A 109 2.61 -9.11 -14.65
C THR A 109 2.14 -10.57 -14.70
N GLU A 110 1.76 -11.15 -13.57
CA GLU A 110 1.29 -12.53 -13.44
C GLU A 110 -0.20 -12.69 -13.73
N GLY A 111 -0.95 -11.58 -13.73
CA GLY A 111 -2.38 -11.66 -14.01
C GLY A 111 -3.19 -10.49 -13.49
N LYS A 112 -4.51 -10.64 -13.65
CA LYS A 112 -5.50 -9.66 -13.22
C LYS A 112 -6.67 -10.38 -12.55
N LYS A 113 -7.07 -9.88 -11.38
CA LYS A 113 -8.24 -10.36 -10.66
C LYS A 113 -9.12 -9.19 -10.23
N THR A 114 -10.43 -9.40 -10.27
CA THR A 114 -11.44 -8.44 -9.85
C THR A 114 -12.37 -9.09 -8.84
N LYS A 115 -12.80 -8.32 -7.84
CA LYS A 115 -13.80 -8.70 -6.86
C LYS A 115 -14.84 -7.60 -6.75
N GLU A 116 -16.12 -7.96 -6.78
CA GLU A 116 -17.21 -7.07 -6.43
C GLU A 116 -17.26 -6.85 -4.92
N LEU A 117 -17.60 -5.64 -4.51
CA LEU A 117 -17.69 -5.26 -3.11
C LEU A 117 -19.06 -5.62 -2.54
N SER A 118 -19.08 -6.12 -1.31
CA SER A 118 -20.32 -6.46 -0.61
C SER A 118 -20.96 -5.25 0.08
N GLY A 119 -20.24 -4.14 0.24
CA GLY A 119 -20.72 -2.95 0.94
C GLY A 119 -20.03 -1.66 0.51
N ASN A 120 -20.33 -0.60 1.25
CA ASN A 120 -19.69 0.69 1.06
C ASN A 120 -18.34 0.71 1.78
N ILE A 121 -17.37 1.45 1.23
CA ILE A 121 -16.09 1.65 1.93
C ILE A 121 -16.33 2.34 3.27
N VAL A 122 -15.65 1.85 4.29
CA VAL A 122 -15.62 2.48 5.62
C VAL A 122 -14.94 3.85 5.50
N ASP A 123 -15.64 4.92 5.88
CA ASP A 123 -15.11 6.30 5.82
C ASP A 123 -14.23 6.57 7.05
N TYR A 124 -12.94 6.48 6.85
CA TYR A 124 -11.97 6.86 7.88
C TYR A 124 -11.70 8.36 7.83
N GLN A 125 -11.73 9.01 8.99
CA GLN A 125 -11.62 10.46 9.08
C GLN A 125 -10.25 11.03 8.70
N HIS A 126 -9.21 10.23 8.70
CA HIS A 126 -7.83 10.66 8.42
C HIS A 126 -7.13 9.63 7.52
N ALA A 127 -7.10 9.90 6.23
CA ALA A 127 -6.40 9.04 5.28
C ALA A 127 -4.94 9.50 5.08
N TYR A 128 -4.01 8.61 5.37
CA TYR A 128 -2.59 8.79 5.07
C TYR A 128 -2.14 7.72 4.09
N LEU A 129 -1.29 8.09 3.15
CA LEU A 129 -0.57 7.08 2.38
C LEU A 129 0.67 6.65 3.16
N TRP A 130 0.76 5.37 3.41
CA TRP A 130 1.96 4.71 3.90
C TRP A 130 2.65 3.97 2.76
N LEU A 131 3.94 4.21 2.59
CA LEU A 131 4.79 3.47 1.68
C LEU A 131 5.80 2.68 2.50
N GLY A 132 5.76 1.35 2.40
CA GLY A 132 6.69 0.47 3.09
C GLY A 132 6.25 -0.01 4.48
N CYS A 133 5.01 0.26 4.90
CA CYS A 133 4.41 -0.35 6.09
C CYS A 133 2.89 -0.29 6.05
N CYS A 134 2.23 -1.06 6.92
CA CYS A 134 0.76 -1.06 7.03
C CYS A 134 0.27 -0.34 8.28
N ASP A 135 1.06 -0.25 9.34
CA ASP A 135 0.59 0.23 10.63
C ASP A 135 1.48 1.31 11.23
N ASN A 136 0.81 2.18 11.98
CA ASN A 136 1.41 3.25 12.75
C ASN A 136 1.38 2.97 14.27
N HIS A 137 0.78 1.88 14.71
CA HIS A 137 0.66 1.58 16.13
C HIS A 137 1.96 0.97 16.65
N LEU A 138 2.77 1.79 17.29
CA LEU A 138 3.99 1.38 17.97
C LEU A 138 3.74 0.31 19.07
N SER A 139 2.49 0.21 19.53
CA SER A 139 2.04 -0.80 20.49
C SER A 139 1.61 -2.12 19.85
N ALA A 140 1.52 -2.20 18.53
CA ALA A 140 1.18 -3.46 17.88
C ALA A 140 2.32 -4.47 18.04
N PRO A 141 2.04 -5.75 18.30
CA PRO A 141 3.04 -6.81 18.25
C PRO A 141 3.81 -6.79 16.93
N ASP A 142 5.08 -7.15 16.95
CA ASP A 142 5.96 -7.08 15.76
C ASP A 142 5.38 -7.76 14.52
N GLU A 143 4.65 -8.86 14.70
CA GLU A 143 3.99 -9.62 13.62
C GLU A 143 2.90 -8.83 12.88
N TYR A 144 2.37 -7.75 13.47
CA TYR A 144 1.32 -6.90 12.88
C TYR A 144 1.83 -5.53 12.41
N ARG A 145 3.12 -5.22 12.57
CA ARG A 145 3.65 -3.91 12.15
C ARG A 145 3.69 -3.71 10.64
N GLY A 146 3.60 -4.79 9.87
CA GLY A 146 3.42 -4.74 8.44
C GLY A 146 4.55 -4.06 7.67
N ASN A 147 5.80 -4.10 8.18
CA ASN A 147 6.94 -3.52 7.49
C ASN A 147 7.23 -4.26 6.19
N TRP A 148 7.44 -3.50 5.13
CA TRP A 148 7.83 -4.03 3.83
C TRP A 148 9.31 -3.78 3.56
N PHE A 149 9.94 -4.73 2.88
CA PHE A 149 11.34 -4.69 2.52
C PHE A 149 11.48 -4.72 1.00
N GLY A 150 12.15 -3.71 0.44
CA GLY A 150 12.31 -3.64 -1.01
C GLY A 150 12.71 -2.26 -1.53
N LYS A 151 12.55 -2.09 -2.84
CA LYS A 151 12.83 -0.85 -3.55
C LYS A 151 11.61 -0.40 -4.35
N VAL A 152 11.37 0.90 -4.40
CA VAL A 152 10.30 1.51 -5.19
C VAL A 152 10.92 2.34 -6.31
N LYS A 153 10.42 2.14 -7.52
CA LYS A 153 10.82 2.90 -8.72
C LYS A 153 9.78 3.93 -9.12
N LYS A 154 8.50 3.58 -8.94
CA LYS A 154 7.35 4.41 -9.31
C LYS A 154 6.25 4.23 -8.28
N LEU A 155 5.59 5.33 -7.96
CA LEU A 155 4.29 5.31 -7.26
C LEU A 155 3.46 6.45 -7.81
N LYS A 156 2.28 6.13 -8.33
CA LYS A 156 1.33 7.10 -8.87
C LYS A 156 -0.05 6.82 -8.33
N ILE A 157 -0.76 7.87 -7.93
CA ILE A 157 -2.13 7.79 -7.44
C ILE A 157 -3.00 8.70 -8.28
N GLN A 158 -4.04 8.12 -8.84
CA GLN A 158 -4.95 8.79 -9.75
C GLN A 158 -6.39 8.60 -9.27
N GLY A 159 -7.17 9.66 -9.31
CA GLY A 159 -8.62 9.60 -9.27
C GLY A 159 -9.20 9.57 -10.67
N LYS A 160 -10.51 9.66 -10.76
CA LYS A 160 -11.25 9.60 -12.03
C LYS A 160 -10.76 10.63 -13.07
N ASN A 161 -10.53 11.87 -12.65
CA ASN A 161 -10.24 12.98 -13.55
C ASN A 161 -8.93 13.71 -13.25
N LYS A 162 -8.13 13.24 -12.29
CA LYS A 162 -6.88 13.90 -11.96
C LYS A 162 -5.85 12.94 -11.35
N THR A 163 -4.57 13.27 -11.56
CA THR A 163 -3.47 12.67 -10.81
C THR A 163 -3.37 13.36 -9.45
N PHE A 164 -3.50 12.61 -8.37
CA PHE A 164 -3.34 13.14 -7.02
C PHE A 164 -1.88 13.23 -6.61
N ALA A 165 -1.10 12.22 -6.95
CA ALA A 165 0.32 12.17 -6.69
C ALA A 165 1.06 11.33 -7.74
N ASP A 166 2.27 11.76 -8.09
CA ASP A 166 3.20 11.06 -8.97
C ASP A 166 4.62 11.25 -8.42
N PHE A 167 5.15 10.23 -7.75
CA PHE A 167 6.39 10.35 -7.00
C PHE A 167 7.62 10.03 -7.83
N ASP A 168 8.59 10.96 -7.82
CA ASP A 168 9.89 10.78 -8.43
C ASP A 168 10.93 10.32 -7.42
N PHE A 169 11.19 9.01 -7.39
CA PHE A 169 12.17 8.42 -6.47
C PHE A 169 13.63 8.75 -6.82
N LYS A 170 13.89 9.35 -7.99
CA LYS A 170 15.21 9.88 -8.36
C LYS A 170 15.40 11.28 -7.77
N ARG A 171 14.33 12.06 -7.66
CA ARG A 171 14.33 13.40 -7.06
C ARG A 171 13.92 13.30 -5.59
N LYS A 172 14.89 13.05 -4.75
CA LYS A 172 14.69 12.91 -3.31
C LYS A 172 15.78 13.62 -2.53
N THR A 173 15.43 14.15 -1.38
CA THR A 173 16.36 14.52 -0.32
C THR A 173 16.46 13.39 0.71
N ARG A 174 17.29 13.61 1.74
CA ARG A 174 17.35 12.68 2.89
C ARG A 174 15.96 12.43 3.53
N TYR A 175 15.08 13.43 3.48
CA TYR A 175 13.80 13.43 4.23
C TYR A 175 12.56 13.46 3.34
N LYS A 176 12.67 13.72 2.05
CA LYS A 176 11.53 14.02 1.17
C LYS A 176 11.67 13.40 -0.21
N ILE A 177 10.56 12.83 -0.71
CA ILE A 177 10.41 12.40 -2.10
C ILE A 177 9.39 13.34 -2.75
N TYR A 178 9.77 13.90 -3.90
CA TYR A 178 8.98 14.95 -4.54
C TYR A 178 7.82 14.37 -5.35
N ASP A 179 6.66 15.00 -5.18
CA ASP A 179 5.49 14.80 -6.02
C ASP A 179 5.60 15.67 -7.28
N LYS A 180 5.48 15.04 -8.43
CA LYS A 180 5.51 15.69 -9.76
C LYS A 180 4.13 16.08 -10.27
N SER A 181 3.06 15.67 -9.59
CA SER A 181 1.69 15.96 -10.04
C SER A 181 1.31 17.44 -9.99
N GLY A 182 2.11 18.25 -9.29
CA GLY A 182 1.81 19.66 -9.03
C GLY A 182 0.90 19.92 -7.82
N ASN A 183 0.41 18.87 -7.16
CA ASN A 183 -0.49 19.02 -5.99
C ASN A 183 0.25 19.18 -4.66
N GLY A 184 1.58 19.08 -4.65
CA GLY A 184 2.38 19.25 -3.43
C GLY A 184 2.30 18.10 -2.42
N ASN A 185 1.79 16.95 -2.81
CA ASN A 185 1.62 15.76 -1.97
C ASN A 185 2.95 15.00 -1.78
N HIS A 186 3.97 15.69 -1.29
CA HIS A 186 5.29 15.08 -1.11
C HIS A 186 5.28 14.00 -0.03
N LEU A 187 6.03 12.90 -0.28
CA LEU A 187 6.27 11.89 0.74
C LEU A 187 7.37 12.37 1.69
N MET A 188 7.05 12.35 2.97
CA MET A 188 7.99 12.68 4.04
C MET A 188 8.49 11.40 4.69
N LYS A 189 9.80 11.29 4.85
CA LYS A 189 10.40 10.15 5.55
C LYS A 189 10.11 10.28 7.04
N LYS A 190 9.48 9.27 7.61
CA LYS A 190 9.33 9.13 9.05
C LYS A 190 10.47 8.30 9.63
N PHE A 191 11.00 8.74 10.75
CA PHE A 191 11.93 7.99 11.56
C PHE A 191 11.24 7.66 12.88
N ILE A 192 11.51 6.49 13.39
CA ILE A 192 11.20 6.15 14.79
C ILE A 192 12.50 6.42 15.54
N ASN A 193 12.46 7.27 16.55
CA ASN A 193 13.61 7.49 17.42
C ASN A 193 13.80 6.28 18.38
N ASP A 194 14.88 6.28 19.14
CA ASP A 194 15.22 5.18 20.06
C ASP A 194 14.18 5.01 21.19
N GLU A 195 13.35 6.04 21.44
CA GLU A 195 12.24 6.02 22.40
C GLU A 195 10.92 5.53 21.81
N GLY A 196 10.91 5.16 20.51
CA GLY A 196 9.73 4.68 19.83
C GLY A 196 8.79 5.79 19.32
N HIS A 197 9.17 7.06 19.41
CA HIS A 197 8.37 8.16 18.92
C HIS A 197 8.58 8.39 17.41
N VAL A 198 7.48 8.69 16.71
CA VAL A 198 7.52 9.06 15.30
C VAL A 198 7.98 10.51 15.15
N VAL A 199 9.14 10.71 14.58
CA VAL A 199 9.67 12.05 14.26
C VAL A 199 9.43 12.33 12.78
N VAL A 200 8.72 13.42 12.50
CA VAL A 200 8.49 13.94 11.14
C VAL A 200 9.38 15.17 10.95
N PHE A 201 10.21 15.17 9.90
CA PHE A 201 11.05 16.29 9.52
C PHE A 201 10.49 17.01 8.31
#